data_6b45ea611e9913734254e73d807bdf55
#
_entry.id   6b45ea611e9913734254e73d807bdf55
#
_cell.length_a   1.000
_cell.length_b   1.000
_cell.length_c   1.000
_cell.angle_alpha   90.00
_cell.angle_beta   90.00
_cell.angle_gamma   90.00
#
_symmetry.space_group_name_H-M   'P 1'
#
loop_
_entity.id
_entity.type
_entity.pdbx_description
1 polymer ?
#
loop_
_entity_poly.entity_id
_entity_poly.type
_entity_poly.pdbx_seq_one_letter_code
_entity_poly.pdbx_strand_id
1 'polypeptide(L)'
;MKIHKFENIYPRTFWVANCNKEHPWELTKKFNFYENTPGWQELAQDINNELDNSSFTAVAACYPVEEKTTGKIGVMLIIFQISEMDESLIAHESVHIADYFYEACGCNSEDFTDGNEAYAYLVGWAAGCIANVLIKEKDGKTK
;
A
#
# COMPACT_ATOMS: atom_id res chain seq x y z
N MET A 1 9.71 3.65 -11.95
CA MET A 1 8.62 3.47 -10.97
C MET A 1 8.83 4.40 -9.79
N LYS A 2 7.81 5.13 -9.43
CA LYS A 2 7.88 6.09 -8.33
C LYS A 2 7.29 5.47 -7.05
N ILE A 3 8.08 5.53 -5.97
CA ILE A 3 7.70 5.00 -4.66
C ILE A 3 7.67 6.17 -3.68
N HIS A 4 6.51 6.38 -3.06
CA HIS A 4 6.31 7.40 -2.04
C HIS A 4 6.37 6.76 -0.66
N LYS A 5 7.01 7.45 0.29
CA LYS A 5 7.26 6.94 1.65
C LYS A 5 6.62 7.86 2.66
N PHE A 6 5.91 7.27 3.62
CA PHE A 6 5.26 7.99 4.72
C PHE A 6 5.58 7.33 6.06
N GLU A 7 5.78 8.15 7.06
CA GLU A 7 6.03 7.70 8.44
C GLU A 7 5.10 8.45 9.40
N ASN A 8 4.81 7.81 10.53
CA ASN A 8 4.01 8.37 11.62
C ASN A 8 4.61 7.97 12.97
N ILE A 9 3.85 8.10 14.06
CA ILE A 9 4.32 7.75 15.40
C ILE A 9 4.51 6.24 15.62
N TYR A 10 3.92 5.40 14.79
CA TYR A 10 4.08 3.95 14.85
C TYR A 10 5.43 3.55 14.23
N PRO A 11 6.14 2.54 14.79
CA PRO A 11 7.46 2.14 14.29
C PRO A 11 7.35 1.24 13.03
N ARG A 12 6.59 1.67 12.07
CA ARG A 12 6.40 1.02 10.77
C ARG A 12 6.32 2.09 9.69
N THR A 13 6.66 1.71 8.47
CA THR A 13 6.64 2.62 7.31
C THR A 13 5.50 2.26 6.37
N PHE A 14 4.91 3.26 5.75
CA PHE A 14 3.93 3.09 4.69
C PHE A 14 4.52 3.57 3.37
N TRP A 15 4.53 2.69 2.38
CA TRP A 15 4.95 3.02 1.01
C TRP A 15 3.77 2.93 0.06
N VAL A 16 3.74 3.84 -0.90
CA VAL A 16 2.80 3.77 -2.03
C VAL A 16 3.61 3.69 -3.32
N ALA A 17 3.45 2.59 -4.05
CA ALA A 17 4.14 2.37 -5.32
C ALA A 17 3.15 2.50 -6.48
N ASN A 18 3.41 3.44 -7.38
CA ASN A 18 2.64 3.56 -8.61
C ASN A 18 3.26 2.67 -9.69
N CYS A 19 2.67 1.49 -9.88
CA CYS A 19 3.09 0.52 -10.90
C CYS A 19 2.30 0.65 -12.20
N ASN A 20 1.59 1.76 -12.39
CA ASN A 20 0.83 1.99 -13.61
C ASN A 20 1.75 1.97 -14.83
N LYS A 21 1.52 1.03 -15.75
CA LYS A 21 2.33 0.78 -16.96
C LYS A 21 3.73 0.22 -16.68
N GLU A 22 4.06 -0.14 -15.43
CA GLU A 22 5.33 -0.78 -15.10
C GLU A 22 5.08 -2.12 -14.41
N HIS A 23 5.98 -3.08 -14.61
CA HIS A 23 5.83 -4.38 -13.99
C HIS A 23 6.22 -4.33 -12.50
N PRO A 24 5.42 -4.90 -11.60
CA PRO A 24 5.73 -4.88 -10.16
C PRO A 24 7.00 -5.65 -9.80
N TRP A 25 7.55 -6.44 -10.70
CA TRP A 25 8.87 -7.08 -10.55
C TRP A 25 9.96 -6.12 -10.08
N GLU A 26 9.91 -4.86 -10.51
CA GLU A 26 10.89 -3.85 -10.12
C GLU A 26 10.92 -3.62 -8.59
N LEU A 27 9.79 -3.85 -7.90
CA LEU A 27 9.70 -3.71 -6.46
C LEU A 27 10.51 -4.79 -5.73
N THR A 28 10.64 -5.98 -6.29
CA THR A 28 11.37 -7.09 -5.67
C THR A 28 12.88 -6.83 -5.59
N LYS A 29 13.39 -5.88 -6.37
CA LYS A 29 14.80 -5.45 -6.29
C LYS A 29 15.08 -4.65 -5.03
N LYS A 30 14.08 -3.95 -4.49
CA LYS A 30 14.19 -3.04 -3.34
C LYS A 30 13.53 -3.55 -2.08
N PHE A 31 12.54 -4.43 -2.20
CA PHE A 31 11.72 -4.89 -1.08
C PHE A 31 11.63 -6.42 -1.05
N ASN A 32 11.63 -6.96 0.15
CA ASN A 32 11.24 -8.33 0.40
C ASN A 32 9.75 -8.37 0.71
N PHE A 33 9.02 -9.22 0.00
CA PHE A 33 7.60 -9.49 0.24
C PHE A 33 7.49 -10.78 1.04
N TYR A 34 6.63 -10.79 2.07
CA TYR A 34 6.47 -11.98 2.91
C TYR A 34 5.60 -13.01 2.21
N GLU A 35 6.11 -14.25 2.07
CA GLU A 35 5.48 -15.34 1.32
C GLU A 35 4.10 -15.76 1.86
N ASN A 36 3.86 -15.54 3.17
CA ASN A 36 2.60 -15.89 3.80
C ASN A 36 1.53 -14.79 3.71
N THR A 37 1.82 -13.73 3.00
CA THR A 37 0.87 -12.62 2.81
C THR A 37 -0.26 -13.06 1.88
N PRO A 38 -1.53 -12.81 2.23
CA PRO A 38 -2.63 -13.04 1.28
C PRO A 38 -2.38 -12.27 -0.03
N GLY A 39 -2.60 -12.94 -1.15
CA GLY A 39 -2.33 -12.39 -2.48
C GLY A 39 -0.90 -12.50 -2.96
N TRP A 40 0.04 -12.92 -2.10
CA TRP A 40 1.44 -13.07 -2.50
C TRP A 40 1.62 -14.08 -3.64
N GLN A 41 0.90 -15.19 -3.59
CA GLN A 41 1.02 -16.24 -4.61
C GLN A 41 0.62 -15.74 -5.99
N GLU A 42 -0.46 -14.95 -6.07
CA GLU A 42 -0.89 -14.35 -7.32
C GLU A 42 0.15 -13.34 -7.82
N LEU A 43 0.62 -12.45 -6.95
CA LEU A 43 1.66 -11.48 -7.31
C LEU A 43 2.95 -12.18 -7.76
N ALA A 44 3.40 -13.20 -7.04
CA ALA A 44 4.61 -13.95 -7.38
C ALA A 44 4.46 -14.70 -8.71
N GLN A 45 3.28 -15.27 -8.97
CA GLN A 45 2.99 -15.95 -10.23
C GLN A 45 3.01 -14.96 -11.39
N ASP A 46 2.40 -13.79 -11.23
CA ASP A 46 2.38 -12.76 -12.26
C ASP A 46 3.79 -12.22 -12.54
N ILE A 47 4.60 -12.03 -11.51
CA ILE A 47 6.01 -11.65 -11.65
C ILE A 47 6.78 -12.71 -12.45
N ASN A 48 6.62 -13.99 -12.09
CA ASN A 48 7.34 -15.10 -12.73
C ASN A 48 6.92 -15.28 -14.19
N ASN A 49 5.69 -14.99 -14.52
CA ASN A 49 5.16 -15.10 -15.88
C ASN A 49 5.47 -13.88 -16.76
N GLU A 50 6.14 -12.88 -16.20
CA GLU A 50 6.48 -11.63 -16.91
C GLU A 50 5.26 -10.92 -17.52
N LEU A 51 4.11 -11.06 -16.86
CA LEU A 51 2.88 -10.42 -17.32
C LEU A 51 2.95 -8.90 -17.13
N ASP A 52 2.35 -8.17 -18.05
CA ASP A 52 2.25 -6.71 -17.91
C ASP A 52 1.15 -6.32 -16.92
N ASN A 53 1.08 -5.02 -16.59
CA ASN A 53 0.10 -4.52 -15.63
C ASN A 53 -1.36 -4.67 -16.07
N SER A 54 -1.62 -4.85 -17.37
CA SER A 54 -2.97 -5.05 -17.88
C SER A 54 -3.55 -6.42 -17.51
N SER A 55 -2.68 -7.36 -17.08
CA SER A 55 -3.07 -8.70 -16.64
C SER A 55 -3.61 -8.72 -15.21
N PHE A 56 -3.36 -7.68 -14.41
CA PHE A 56 -3.83 -7.60 -13.04
C PHE A 56 -5.32 -7.25 -13.00
N THR A 57 -6.09 -8.03 -12.26
CA THR A 57 -7.52 -7.75 -12.04
C THR A 57 -7.73 -6.73 -10.92
N ALA A 58 -6.80 -6.63 -9.98
CA ALA A 58 -6.85 -5.67 -8.88
C ALA A 58 -6.45 -4.28 -9.37
N VAL A 59 -7.14 -3.26 -8.87
CA VAL A 59 -6.77 -1.85 -9.06
C VAL A 59 -5.59 -1.48 -8.16
N ALA A 60 -5.63 -1.95 -6.92
CA ALA A 60 -4.58 -1.76 -5.93
C ALA A 60 -4.61 -2.91 -4.92
N ALA A 61 -3.49 -3.12 -4.21
CA ALA A 61 -3.40 -4.12 -3.15
C ALA A 61 -2.32 -3.75 -2.14
N CYS A 62 -2.52 -4.16 -0.89
CA CYS A 62 -1.59 -3.93 0.22
C CYS A 62 -0.80 -5.19 0.56
N TYR A 63 0.51 -5.04 0.79
CA TYR A 63 1.41 -6.14 1.14
C TYR A 63 2.36 -5.72 2.26
N PRO A 64 2.53 -6.53 3.32
CA PRO A 64 3.63 -6.36 4.26
C PRO A 64 4.97 -6.55 3.55
N VAL A 65 5.92 -5.65 3.80
CA VAL A 65 7.22 -5.63 3.13
C VAL A 65 8.34 -5.21 4.08
N GLU A 66 9.58 -5.53 3.68
CA GLU A 66 10.79 -5.02 4.29
C GLU A 66 11.66 -4.38 3.22
N GLU A 67 12.10 -3.15 3.44
CA GLU A 67 13.03 -2.49 2.53
C GLU A 67 14.43 -3.08 2.70
N LYS A 68 15.02 -3.58 1.60
CA LYS A 68 16.29 -4.32 1.64
C LYS A 68 17.47 -3.48 2.11
N THR A 69 17.52 -2.20 1.75
CA THR A 69 18.67 -1.35 2.05
C THR A 69 18.69 -0.84 3.50
N THR A 70 17.53 -0.65 4.11
CA THR A 70 17.40 -0.06 5.45
C THR A 70 16.96 -1.07 6.51
N GLY A 71 16.38 -2.20 6.11
CA GLY A 71 15.71 -3.15 7.00
C GLY A 71 14.39 -2.63 7.59
N LYS A 72 13.88 -1.49 7.13
CA LYS A 72 12.61 -0.95 7.59
C LYS A 72 11.47 -1.86 7.19
N ILE A 73 10.59 -2.14 8.15
CA ILE A 73 9.42 -2.99 7.97
C ILE A 73 8.20 -2.09 7.88
N GLY A 74 7.27 -2.47 7.02
CA GLY A 74 6.03 -1.72 6.85
C GLY A 74 5.06 -2.38 5.90
N VAL A 75 4.16 -1.57 5.38
CA VAL A 75 3.14 -1.99 4.42
C VAL A 75 3.30 -1.18 3.14
N MET A 76 3.14 -1.84 2.01
CA MET A 76 3.15 -1.20 0.70
C MET A 76 1.79 -1.32 0.04
N LEU A 77 1.26 -0.18 -0.41
CA LEU A 77 0.14 -0.16 -1.35
C LEU A 77 0.72 -0.12 -2.76
N ILE A 78 0.42 -1.14 -3.55
CA ILE A 78 0.75 -1.16 -4.97
C ILE A 78 -0.50 -0.72 -5.74
N ILE A 79 -0.36 0.32 -6.55
CA ILE A 79 -1.42 0.80 -7.44
C ILE A 79 -1.10 0.29 -8.85
N PHE A 80 -1.92 -0.62 -9.35
CA PHE A 80 -1.77 -1.20 -10.69
C PHE A 80 -2.48 -0.38 -11.76
N GLN A 81 -3.60 0.25 -11.43
CA GLN A 81 -4.45 1.00 -12.35
C GLN A 81 -4.83 2.35 -11.72
N ILE A 82 -3.94 3.32 -11.85
CA ILE A 82 -4.09 4.61 -11.16
C ILE A 82 -5.35 5.37 -11.61
N SER A 83 -5.75 5.21 -12.87
CA SER A 83 -6.95 5.86 -13.40
C SER A 83 -8.25 5.37 -12.75
N GLU A 84 -8.22 4.18 -12.17
CA GLU A 84 -9.38 3.56 -11.53
C GLU A 84 -9.45 3.83 -10.01
N MET A 85 -8.43 4.52 -9.47
CA MET A 85 -8.44 4.89 -8.05
C MET A 85 -9.46 6.00 -7.78
N ASP A 86 -10.42 5.70 -6.93
CA ASP A 86 -11.46 6.62 -6.49
C ASP A 86 -11.54 6.67 -4.96
N GLU A 87 -12.45 7.48 -4.42
CA GLU A 87 -12.63 7.64 -2.98
C GLU A 87 -12.99 6.33 -2.28
N SER A 88 -13.76 5.48 -2.93
CA SER A 88 -14.18 4.18 -2.39
C SER A 88 -12.97 3.25 -2.23
N LEU A 89 -12.09 3.20 -3.21
CA LEU A 89 -10.86 2.40 -3.16
C LEU A 89 -9.85 2.97 -2.16
N ILE A 90 -9.74 4.30 -2.08
CA ILE A 90 -8.91 4.94 -1.06
C ILE A 90 -9.36 4.53 0.34
N ALA A 91 -10.66 4.59 0.61
CA ALA A 91 -11.21 4.18 1.90
C ALA A 91 -10.96 2.70 2.18
N HIS A 92 -11.20 1.83 1.20
CA HIS A 92 -10.99 0.38 1.31
C HIS A 92 -9.53 0.05 1.68
N GLU A 93 -8.58 0.56 0.91
CA GLU A 93 -7.17 0.29 1.15
C GLU A 93 -6.67 0.92 2.46
N SER A 94 -7.22 2.06 2.85
CA SER A 94 -6.87 2.72 4.11
C SER A 94 -7.20 1.88 5.34
N VAL A 95 -8.27 1.10 5.28
CA VAL A 95 -8.64 0.17 6.36
C VAL A 95 -7.60 -0.96 6.45
N HIS A 96 -7.19 -1.53 5.32
CA HIS A 96 -6.13 -2.56 5.31
C HIS A 96 -4.81 -2.04 5.88
N ILE A 97 -4.44 -0.80 5.56
CA ILE A 97 -3.23 -0.17 6.08
C ILE A 97 -3.33 0.03 7.60
N ALA A 98 -4.46 0.53 8.09
CA ALA A 98 -4.69 0.72 9.53
C ALA A 98 -4.67 -0.62 10.28
N ASP A 99 -5.29 -1.64 9.73
CA ASP A 99 -5.28 -3.00 10.28
C ASP A 99 -3.85 -3.53 10.39
N TYR A 100 -3.04 -3.33 9.36
CA TYR A 100 -1.64 -3.72 9.39
C TYR A 100 -0.88 -3.05 10.54
N PHE A 101 -1.01 -1.72 10.69
CA PHE A 101 -0.33 -0.99 11.76
C PHE A 101 -0.76 -1.48 13.14
N TYR A 102 -2.06 -1.71 13.34
CA TYR A 102 -2.60 -2.20 14.60
C TYR A 102 -2.06 -3.59 14.94
N GLU A 103 -2.10 -4.52 13.99
CA GLU A 103 -1.58 -5.87 14.20
C GLU A 103 -0.07 -5.85 14.45
N ALA A 104 0.69 -5.14 13.61
CA ALA A 104 2.14 -5.10 13.69
C ALA A 104 2.67 -4.45 14.98
N CYS A 105 1.93 -3.48 15.53
CA CYS A 105 2.32 -2.74 16.73
C CYS A 105 1.63 -3.24 18.01
N GLY A 106 0.88 -4.34 17.93
CA GLY A 106 0.20 -4.93 19.08
C GLY A 106 -0.93 -4.07 19.65
N CYS A 107 -1.53 -3.21 18.82
CA CYS A 107 -2.66 -2.39 19.22
C CYS A 107 -3.96 -3.18 19.15
N ASN A 108 -4.89 -2.86 20.05
CA ASN A 108 -6.24 -3.40 20.03
C ASN A 108 -7.23 -2.31 19.65
N SER A 109 -8.14 -2.63 18.72
CA SER A 109 -9.24 -1.74 18.41
C SER A 109 -10.26 -1.75 19.55
N GLU A 110 -10.86 -0.59 19.81
CA GLU A 110 -11.99 -0.47 20.72
C GLU A 110 -13.24 -1.04 20.07
N ASP A 111 -14.28 -1.29 20.86
CA ASP A 111 -15.56 -1.68 20.31
C ASP A 111 -16.29 -0.46 19.72
N PHE A 112 -17.43 -0.69 19.10
CA PHE A 112 -18.17 0.38 18.45
C PHE A 112 -18.81 1.39 19.40
N THR A 113 -18.83 1.11 20.73
CA THR A 113 -19.41 2.00 21.71
C THR A 113 -18.51 3.17 22.08
N ASP A 114 -17.20 3.03 21.95
CA ASP A 114 -16.20 4.03 22.33
C ASP A 114 -15.65 4.84 21.15
N GLY A 115 -16.21 4.65 19.94
CA GLY A 115 -15.88 5.42 18.75
C GLY A 115 -14.58 5.06 18.06
N ASN A 116 -13.71 4.26 18.67
CA ASN A 116 -12.47 3.73 18.06
C ASN A 116 -11.59 4.83 17.46
N GLU A 117 -11.44 5.96 18.17
CA GLU A 117 -10.84 7.20 17.66
C GLU A 117 -9.40 7.02 17.16
N ALA A 118 -8.53 6.31 17.90
CA ALA A 118 -7.15 6.12 17.49
C ALA A 118 -7.06 5.37 16.15
N TYR A 119 -7.88 4.36 15.97
CA TYR A 119 -7.99 3.63 14.73
C TYR A 119 -8.54 4.51 13.60
N ALA A 120 -9.57 5.30 13.87
CA ALA A 120 -10.16 6.21 12.89
C ALA A 120 -9.15 7.26 12.41
N TYR A 121 -8.33 7.84 13.30
CA TYR A 121 -7.25 8.74 12.92
C TYR A 121 -6.23 8.07 12.01
N LEU A 122 -5.89 6.81 12.28
CA LEU A 122 -4.94 6.06 11.46
C LEU A 122 -5.50 5.79 10.06
N VAL A 123 -6.77 5.41 9.95
CA VAL A 123 -7.47 5.26 8.67
C VAL A 123 -7.44 6.58 7.89
N GLY A 124 -7.77 7.69 8.55
CA GLY A 124 -7.75 9.02 7.95
C GLY A 124 -6.36 9.43 7.48
N TRP A 125 -5.32 9.15 8.28
CA TRP A 125 -3.93 9.40 7.89
C TRP A 125 -3.56 8.62 6.62
N ALA A 126 -3.88 7.32 6.57
CA ALA A 126 -3.60 6.49 5.40
C ALA A 126 -4.31 7.01 4.16
N ALA A 127 -5.59 7.37 4.29
CA ALA A 127 -6.37 7.95 3.19
C ALA A 127 -5.74 9.25 2.68
N GLY A 128 -5.28 10.11 3.59
CA GLY A 128 -4.59 11.36 3.24
C GLY A 128 -3.29 11.12 2.49
N CYS A 129 -2.51 10.12 2.90
CA CYS A 129 -1.27 9.72 2.21
C CYS A 129 -1.57 9.28 0.77
N ILE A 130 -2.56 8.42 0.58
CA ILE A 130 -2.95 7.92 -0.75
C ILE A 130 -3.44 9.08 -1.63
N ALA A 131 -4.33 9.91 -1.11
CA ALA A 131 -4.85 11.08 -1.84
C ALA A 131 -3.72 12.02 -2.28
N ASN A 132 -2.73 12.23 -1.43
CA ASN A 132 -1.56 13.07 -1.72
C ASN A 132 -0.75 12.51 -2.89
N VAL A 133 -0.55 11.18 -2.93
CA VAL A 133 0.14 10.53 -4.05
C VAL A 133 -0.63 10.74 -5.35
N LEU A 134 -1.95 10.55 -5.33
CA LEU A 134 -2.78 10.70 -6.53
C LEU A 134 -2.75 12.14 -7.06
N ILE A 135 -2.74 13.13 -6.20
CA ILE A 135 -2.62 14.55 -6.59
C ILE A 135 -1.26 14.79 -7.25
N LYS A 136 -0.16 14.36 -6.63
CA LYS A 136 1.19 14.54 -7.16
C LYS A 136 1.38 13.86 -8.52
N GLU A 137 0.80 12.68 -8.69
CA GLU A 137 0.87 11.96 -9.97
C GLU A 137 0.08 12.66 -11.07
N LYS A 138 -1.05 13.30 -10.74
CA LYS A 138 -1.82 14.13 -11.69
C LYS A 138 -1.03 15.38 -12.10
N ASP A 139 -0.46 16.07 -11.14
CA ASP A 139 0.33 17.29 -11.40
C ASP A 139 1.56 16.99 -12.25
N GLY A 140 2.20 15.85 -12.03
CA GLY A 140 3.33 15.39 -12.85
C GLY A 140 2.98 15.12 -14.30
N LYS A 141 1.70 14.80 -14.60
CA LYS A 141 1.23 14.56 -15.97
C LYS A 141 0.86 15.85 -16.73
N THR A 142 0.62 16.93 -16.01
CA THR A 142 0.27 18.23 -16.61
C THR A 142 1.49 19.09 -16.94
N LYS A 143 2.66 18.63 -16.56
CA LYS A 143 3.94 19.25 -16.88
C LYS A 143 4.65 18.51 -18.02
#